data_f2c1b4b8f20255558e423fba48b767c8
#
_entry.id   f2c1b4b8f20255558e423fba48b767c8
#
_cell.length_a   1.000
_cell.length_b   1.000
_cell.length_c   1.000
_cell.angle_alpha   90.00
_cell.angle_beta   90.00
_cell.angle_gamma   90.00
#
_symmetry.space_group_name_H-M   'P 1'
#
loop_
_entity.id
_entity.type
_entity.pdbx_description
1 polymer ?
#
loop_
_entity_poly.entity_id
_entity_poly.type
_entity_poly.pdbx_seq_one_letter_code
_entity_poly.pdbx_strand_id
1 'polypeptide(L)'
;MAQQLRFSPDAFGLNGRSLKLLFVVDPLDSLKAYKDSTVAMMRAAEKHGHEVYAAEAASLCWRRPEPGQPGVFCLAYHLHTRPDDHDWYRETGCEILPLKAFDAVLMRKDPPFDSEYVTATWLLERAEAEGARVYNKPRALRD
;
A
#
# COMPACT_ATOMS: atom_id res chain seq x y z
N MET A 1 -7.00 -28.52 9.99
CA MET A 1 -7.50 -27.15 10.11
C MET A 1 -6.30 -26.23 10.21
N ALA A 2 -6.16 -25.40 9.22
CA ALA A 2 -5.09 -24.44 9.31
C ALA A 2 -5.30 -23.61 10.56
N GLN A 3 -4.33 -23.65 11.44
CA GLN A 3 -4.27 -22.74 12.55
C GLN A 3 -4.17 -21.36 11.92
N GLN A 4 -5.28 -20.71 11.83
CA GLN A 4 -5.26 -19.34 11.42
C GLN A 4 -4.46 -18.57 12.44
N LEU A 5 -3.38 -17.97 12.00
CA LEU A 5 -2.81 -16.86 12.70
C LEU A 5 -3.92 -15.83 12.79
N ARG A 6 -4.67 -15.90 13.85
CA ARG A 6 -5.70 -14.92 14.09
C ARG A 6 -5.03 -13.62 14.44
N PHE A 7 -5.06 -12.75 13.47
CA PHE A 7 -4.85 -11.37 13.70
C PHE A 7 -6.02 -10.90 14.56
N SER A 8 -5.82 -10.86 15.88
CA SER A 8 -6.82 -10.27 16.74
C SER A 8 -6.66 -8.75 16.66
N PRO A 9 -7.65 -8.02 16.17
CA PRO A 9 -7.58 -6.55 16.15
C PRO A 9 -7.28 -5.98 17.53
N ASP A 10 -7.77 -6.61 18.57
CA ASP A 10 -7.57 -6.16 19.94
C ASP A 10 -6.11 -6.23 20.38
N ALA A 11 -5.36 -7.22 19.90
CA ALA A 11 -3.94 -7.37 20.19
C ALA A 11 -3.11 -6.20 19.66
N PHE A 12 -3.63 -5.47 18.69
CA PHE A 12 -2.96 -4.32 18.08
C PHE A 12 -3.69 -3.00 18.35
N GLY A 13 -4.68 -3.01 19.25
CA GLY A 13 -5.46 -1.82 19.55
C GLY A 13 -6.39 -1.38 18.43
N LEU A 14 -6.71 -2.28 17.52
CA LEU A 14 -7.52 -1.94 16.35
C LEU A 14 -9.03 -2.04 16.59
N ASN A 15 -9.45 -2.74 17.64
CA ASN A 15 -10.85 -2.84 18.09
C ASN A 15 -11.85 -3.14 16.97
N GLY A 16 -11.51 -4.04 16.05
CA GLY A 16 -12.37 -4.38 14.92
C GLY A 16 -12.51 -3.26 13.87
N ARG A 17 -11.74 -2.19 13.98
CA ARG A 17 -11.77 -1.08 13.04
C ARG A 17 -11.24 -1.51 11.67
N SER A 18 -11.95 -1.12 10.61
CA SER A 18 -11.45 -1.30 9.25
C SER A 18 -10.30 -0.32 9.00
N LEU A 19 -9.19 -0.85 8.52
CA LEU A 19 -8.02 -0.06 8.16
C LEU A 19 -8.00 0.24 6.67
N LYS A 20 -7.49 1.41 6.31
CA LYS A 20 -7.17 1.75 4.92
C LYS A 20 -5.71 1.43 4.68
N LEU A 21 -5.45 0.43 3.85
CA LEU A 21 -4.10 -0.03 3.54
C LEU A 21 -3.73 0.34 2.11
N LEU A 22 -2.59 1.00 1.95
CA LEU A 22 -2.08 1.35 0.62
C LEU A 22 -0.89 0.44 0.29
N PHE A 23 -0.97 -0.22 -0.85
CA PHE A 23 0.13 -1.02 -1.39
C PHE A 23 0.76 -0.25 -2.54
N VAL A 24 2.02 0.11 -2.40
CA VAL A 24 2.80 0.73 -3.47
C VAL A 24 3.42 -0.39 -4.28
N VAL A 25 3.03 -0.49 -5.53
CA VAL A 25 3.25 -1.69 -6.36
C VAL A 25 3.74 -1.34 -7.76
N ASP A 26 4.14 -2.37 -8.48
CA ASP A 26 4.26 -2.33 -9.94
C ASP A 26 2.85 -2.30 -10.57
N PRO A 27 2.73 -2.02 -11.87
CA PRO A 27 1.42 -2.00 -12.51
C PRO A 27 0.62 -3.26 -12.18
N LEU A 28 -0.63 -3.09 -11.77
CA LEU A 28 -1.46 -4.19 -11.27
C LEU A 28 -1.58 -5.36 -12.26
N ASP A 29 -1.65 -5.05 -13.55
CA ASP A 29 -1.76 -6.10 -14.57
C ASP A 29 -0.47 -6.90 -14.75
N SER A 30 0.65 -6.43 -14.19
CA SER A 30 1.90 -7.18 -14.21
C SER A 30 2.01 -8.18 -13.07
N LEU A 31 1.14 -8.09 -12.07
CA LEU A 31 1.18 -8.99 -10.92
C LEU A 31 0.53 -10.33 -11.26
N LYS A 32 1.24 -11.41 -10.95
CA LYS A 32 0.75 -12.77 -11.20
C LYS A 32 0.13 -13.33 -9.93
N ALA A 33 -1.20 -13.24 -9.84
CA ALA A 33 -1.94 -13.53 -8.61
C ALA A 33 -1.66 -14.92 -8.05
N TYR A 34 -1.42 -15.91 -8.90
CA TYR A 34 -1.20 -17.29 -8.45
C TYR A 34 0.07 -17.47 -7.62
N LYS A 35 1.03 -16.55 -7.70
CA LYS A 35 2.31 -16.66 -6.98
C LYS A 35 2.76 -15.37 -6.29
N ASP A 36 2.02 -14.28 -6.47
CA ASP A 36 2.45 -12.98 -5.95
C ASP A 36 2.06 -12.82 -4.47
N SER A 37 3.05 -12.61 -3.63
CA SER A 37 2.81 -12.43 -2.19
C SER A 37 2.03 -11.15 -1.88
N THR A 38 2.17 -10.11 -2.69
CA THR A 38 1.42 -8.86 -2.51
C THR A 38 -0.08 -9.11 -2.75
N VAL A 39 -0.42 -9.85 -3.79
CA VAL A 39 -1.82 -10.20 -4.04
C VAL A 39 -2.38 -11.03 -2.89
N ALA A 40 -1.59 -11.97 -2.36
CA ALA A 40 -2.01 -12.76 -1.20
C ALA A 40 -2.27 -11.87 0.03
N MET A 41 -1.43 -10.86 0.24
CA MET A 41 -1.61 -9.91 1.34
C MET A 41 -2.87 -9.07 1.15
N MET A 42 -3.15 -8.61 -0.07
CA MET A 42 -4.36 -7.86 -0.37
C MET A 42 -5.62 -8.69 -0.12
N ARG A 43 -5.61 -9.94 -0.56
CA ARG A 43 -6.73 -10.86 -0.34
C ARG A 43 -6.96 -11.10 1.15
N ALA A 44 -5.89 -11.30 1.91
CA ALA A 44 -5.98 -11.49 3.35
C ALA A 44 -6.51 -10.24 4.05
N ALA A 45 -6.06 -9.07 3.64
CA ALA A 45 -6.52 -7.80 4.21
C ALA A 45 -8.03 -7.62 4.04
N GLU A 46 -8.54 -7.87 2.84
CA GLU A 46 -10.00 -7.80 2.61
C GLU A 46 -10.76 -8.84 3.41
N LYS A 47 -10.24 -10.04 3.51
CA LYS A 47 -10.86 -11.10 4.30
C LYS A 47 -11.02 -10.70 5.76
N HIS A 48 -10.11 -9.89 6.27
CA HIS A 48 -10.16 -9.37 7.64
C HIS A 48 -10.92 -8.04 7.76
N GLY A 49 -11.59 -7.60 6.70
CA GLY A 49 -12.46 -6.43 6.73
C GLY A 49 -11.76 -5.10 6.49
N HIS A 50 -10.53 -5.12 5.98
CA HIS A 50 -9.80 -3.89 5.68
C HIS A 50 -10.03 -3.43 4.24
N GLU A 51 -9.87 -2.14 4.01
CA GLU A 51 -9.93 -1.56 2.67
C GLU A 51 -8.55 -1.60 2.02
N VAL A 52 -8.51 -2.09 0.79
CA VAL A 52 -7.27 -2.23 0.02
C VAL A 52 -7.21 -1.14 -1.05
N TYR A 53 -6.11 -0.40 -1.04
CA TYR A 53 -5.78 0.58 -2.06
C TYR A 53 -4.44 0.22 -2.67
N ALA A 54 -4.26 0.53 -3.94
CA ALA A 54 -2.98 0.36 -4.62
C ALA A 54 -2.60 1.64 -5.34
N ALA A 55 -1.31 1.92 -5.37
CA ALA A 55 -0.74 3.00 -6.16
C ALA A 55 0.53 2.50 -6.81
N GLU A 56 0.72 2.85 -8.09
CA GLU A 56 1.99 2.57 -8.74
C GLU A 56 3.05 3.53 -8.19
N ALA A 57 4.26 3.02 -8.03
CA ALA A 57 5.36 3.82 -7.50
C ALA A 57 5.59 5.09 -8.34
N ALA A 58 5.38 5.01 -9.64
CA ALA A 58 5.51 6.16 -10.54
C ALA A 58 4.50 7.27 -10.26
N SER A 59 3.40 6.97 -9.57
CA SER A 59 2.38 7.98 -9.25
C SER A 59 2.70 8.78 -8.00
N LEU A 60 3.70 8.37 -7.22
CA LEU A 60 4.11 9.11 -6.03
C LEU A 60 4.64 10.48 -6.43
N CYS A 61 4.15 11.52 -5.79
CA CYS A 61 4.60 12.88 -6.08
C CYS A 61 4.66 13.72 -4.81
N TRP A 62 5.48 14.74 -4.87
CA TRP A 62 5.55 15.74 -3.82
C TRP A 62 5.04 17.06 -4.35
N ARG A 63 4.18 17.69 -3.55
CA ARG A 63 3.70 19.05 -3.80
C ARG A 63 4.03 19.88 -2.59
N ARG A 64 4.45 21.11 -2.82
CA ARG A 64 4.74 22.03 -1.72
C ARG A 64 3.48 22.19 -0.87
N PRO A 65 3.52 21.74 0.40
CA PRO A 65 2.32 21.78 1.24
C PRO A 65 2.13 23.16 1.89
N GLU A 66 0.88 23.48 2.18
CA GLU A 66 0.58 24.52 3.14
C GLU A 66 1.05 24.08 4.53
N PRO A 67 1.32 25.03 5.46
CA PRO A 67 1.77 24.66 6.79
C PRO A 67 0.82 23.68 7.47
N GLY A 68 1.39 22.58 8.00
CA GLY A 68 0.64 21.53 8.67
C GLY A 68 -0.07 20.55 7.76
N GLN A 69 0.06 20.69 6.44
CA GLN A 69 -0.57 19.80 5.47
C GLN A 69 0.44 18.81 4.89
N PRO A 70 -0.03 17.62 4.46
CA PRO A 70 0.86 16.66 3.80
C PRO A 70 1.25 17.12 2.40
N GLY A 71 2.45 16.74 1.95
CA GLY A 71 2.97 17.08 0.63
C GLY A 71 3.17 15.88 -0.28
N VAL A 72 3.19 14.66 0.25
CA VAL A 72 3.38 13.44 -0.56
C VAL A 72 2.03 12.83 -0.88
N PHE A 73 1.77 12.68 -2.17
CA PHE A 73 0.50 12.18 -2.71
C PHE A 73 0.72 11.01 -3.65
N CYS A 74 -0.32 10.25 -3.91
CA CYS A 74 -0.34 9.19 -4.91
C CYS A 74 -1.67 9.18 -5.63
N LEU A 75 -1.71 8.50 -6.78
CA LEU A 75 -2.94 8.14 -7.45
C LEU A 75 -3.38 6.79 -6.87
N ALA A 76 -4.38 6.81 -6.02
CA ALA A 76 -4.84 5.63 -5.30
C ALA A 76 -6.04 4.99 -5.98
N TYR A 77 -5.94 3.69 -6.23
CA TYR A 77 -7.02 2.87 -6.75
C TYR A 77 -7.60 2.06 -5.60
N HIS A 78 -8.90 2.20 -5.36
CA HIS A 78 -9.59 1.35 -4.39
C HIS A 78 -9.89 0.01 -5.06
N LEU A 79 -9.41 -1.07 -4.46
CA LEU A 79 -9.48 -2.40 -5.05
C LEU A 79 -10.37 -3.34 -4.25
N HIS A 80 -11.04 -4.22 -4.98
CA HIS A 80 -11.64 -5.42 -4.42
C HIS A 80 -11.00 -6.61 -5.09
N THR A 81 -10.47 -7.53 -4.30
CA THR A 81 -9.82 -8.73 -4.83
C THR A 81 -10.85 -9.80 -5.18
N ARG A 82 -10.48 -10.66 -6.11
CA ARG A 82 -11.29 -11.76 -6.58
C ARG A 82 -10.49 -13.06 -6.47
N PRO A 83 -11.14 -14.21 -6.30
CA PRO A 83 -10.42 -15.48 -6.20
C PRO A 83 -9.82 -15.98 -7.50
N ASP A 84 -10.18 -15.39 -8.63
CA ASP A 84 -9.66 -15.77 -9.94
C ASP A 84 -8.23 -15.25 -10.12
N ASP A 85 -7.32 -16.12 -10.58
CA ASP A 85 -5.91 -15.75 -10.75
C ASP A 85 -5.63 -14.91 -12.01
N HIS A 86 -6.52 -14.94 -12.98
CA HIS A 86 -6.36 -14.15 -14.22
C HIS A 86 -7.14 -12.85 -14.18
N ASP A 87 -8.17 -12.78 -13.34
CA ASP A 87 -9.01 -11.60 -13.14
C ASP A 87 -9.15 -11.40 -11.63
N TRP A 88 -8.05 -10.99 -11.00
CA TRP A 88 -7.93 -11.05 -9.54
C TRP A 88 -8.40 -9.80 -8.80
N TYR A 89 -8.69 -8.73 -9.50
CA TYR A 89 -9.12 -7.49 -8.85
C TYR A 89 -10.17 -6.73 -9.65
N ARG A 90 -10.92 -5.90 -8.92
CA ARG A 90 -11.80 -4.87 -9.47
C ARG A 90 -11.40 -3.53 -8.88
N GLU A 91 -11.31 -2.52 -9.73
CA GLU A 91 -11.10 -1.15 -9.33
C GLU A 91 -12.45 -0.49 -9.15
N THR A 92 -12.72 0.04 -7.95
CA THR A 92 -14.02 0.66 -7.63
C THR A 92 -13.91 2.17 -7.40
N GLY A 93 -12.72 2.72 -7.46
CA GLY A 93 -12.51 4.15 -7.33
C GLY A 93 -11.05 4.50 -7.57
N CYS A 94 -10.82 5.74 -7.98
CA CYS A 94 -9.49 6.25 -8.23
C CYS A 94 -9.47 7.73 -7.84
N GLU A 95 -8.56 8.10 -6.96
CA GLU A 95 -8.42 9.50 -6.54
C GLU A 95 -7.01 9.81 -6.07
N ILE A 96 -6.65 11.08 -6.12
CA ILE A 96 -5.36 11.54 -5.61
C ILE A 96 -5.51 11.74 -4.11
N LEU A 97 -4.72 11.00 -3.34
CA LEU A 97 -4.76 11.04 -1.88
C LEU A 97 -3.35 11.23 -1.30
N PRO A 98 -3.26 11.93 -0.15
CA PRO A 98 -1.99 11.98 0.55
C PRO A 98 -1.70 10.62 1.20
N LEU A 99 -0.42 10.24 1.24
CA LEU A 99 -0.03 8.98 1.87
C LEU A 99 -0.41 8.95 3.36
N LYS A 100 -0.42 10.09 3.98
CA LYS A 100 -0.82 10.24 5.38
C LYS A 100 -2.28 9.82 5.64
N ALA A 101 -3.12 9.79 4.60
CA ALA A 101 -4.53 9.41 4.75
C ALA A 101 -4.73 7.92 5.02
N PHE A 102 -3.71 7.09 4.81
CA PHE A 102 -3.80 5.65 5.00
C PHE A 102 -3.32 5.25 6.39
N ASP A 103 -3.90 4.18 6.92
CA ASP A 103 -3.48 3.63 8.21
C ASP A 103 -2.10 2.94 8.10
N ALA A 104 -1.80 2.38 6.94
CA ALA A 104 -0.49 1.83 6.65
C ALA A 104 -0.19 1.90 5.16
N VAL A 105 1.07 2.13 4.83
CA VAL A 105 1.58 2.14 3.46
C VAL A 105 2.63 1.03 3.36
N LEU A 106 2.41 0.08 2.45
CA LEU A 106 3.31 -1.05 2.27
C LEU A 106 4.05 -0.91 0.95
N MET A 107 5.37 -0.82 1.02
CA MET A 107 6.21 -0.76 -0.18
C MET A 107 6.43 -2.16 -0.71
N ARG A 108 5.80 -2.46 -1.84
CA ARG A 108 5.79 -3.79 -2.45
C ARG A 108 6.22 -3.79 -3.91
N LYS A 109 6.85 -2.69 -4.37
CA LYS A 109 7.41 -2.64 -5.71
C LYS A 109 8.63 -3.56 -5.77
N ASP A 110 8.69 -4.39 -6.80
CA ASP A 110 9.83 -5.28 -7.03
C ASP A 110 11.03 -4.54 -7.65
N PRO A 111 12.25 -5.09 -7.53
CA PRO A 111 13.40 -4.58 -8.28
C PRO A 111 13.11 -4.56 -9.78
N PRO A 112 13.86 -3.77 -10.57
CA PRO A 112 15.22 -3.29 -10.29
C PRO A 112 15.27 -2.05 -9.40
N PHE A 113 16.41 -1.88 -8.71
CA PHE A 113 16.70 -0.71 -7.90
C PHE A 113 17.24 0.42 -8.79
N ASP A 114 16.39 0.92 -9.67
CA ASP A 114 16.70 2.00 -10.57
C ASP A 114 16.41 3.38 -9.94
N SER A 115 16.56 4.45 -10.72
CA SER A 115 16.31 5.80 -10.21
C SER A 115 14.85 5.99 -9.78
N GLU A 116 13.91 5.35 -10.47
CA GLU A 116 12.49 5.41 -10.09
C GLU A 116 12.27 4.77 -8.71
N TYR A 117 12.89 3.60 -8.46
CA TYR A 117 12.79 2.93 -7.18
C TYR A 117 13.36 3.80 -6.06
N VAL A 118 14.55 4.35 -6.26
CA VAL A 118 15.21 5.22 -5.27
C VAL A 118 14.38 6.47 -5.01
N THR A 119 13.85 7.08 -6.07
CA THR A 119 12.97 8.24 -5.93
C THR A 119 11.72 7.89 -5.09
N ALA A 120 11.10 6.74 -5.37
CA ALA A 120 9.96 6.28 -4.59
C ALA A 120 10.32 6.13 -3.10
N THR A 121 11.48 5.55 -2.78
CA THR A 121 11.89 5.39 -1.38
C THR A 121 12.10 6.74 -0.68
N TRP A 122 12.60 7.74 -1.37
CA TRP A 122 12.79 9.07 -0.79
C TRP A 122 11.44 9.76 -0.55
N LEU A 123 10.49 9.60 -1.47
CA LEU A 123 9.14 10.13 -1.29
C LEU A 123 8.43 9.44 -0.11
N LEU A 124 8.62 8.14 0.04
CA LEU A 124 8.07 7.39 1.17
C LEU A 124 8.68 7.84 2.50
N GLU A 125 10.00 8.11 2.52
CA GLU A 125 10.66 8.64 3.70
C GLU A 125 10.11 10.02 4.06
N ARG A 126 9.84 10.86 3.07
CA ARG A 126 9.20 12.14 3.29
C ARG A 126 7.78 11.97 3.84
N ALA A 127 7.05 11.00 3.32
CA ALA A 127 5.71 10.70 3.82
C ALA A 127 5.75 10.26 5.30
N GLU A 128 6.77 9.47 5.70
CA GLU A 128 6.96 9.12 7.10
C GLU A 128 7.17 10.36 7.97
N ALA A 129 7.96 11.30 7.49
CA ALA A 129 8.18 12.56 8.21
C ALA A 129 6.88 13.37 8.36
N GLU A 130 5.91 13.15 7.47
CA GLU A 130 4.58 13.77 7.53
C GLU A 130 3.60 13.01 8.41
N GLY A 131 4.01 11.84 8.92
CA GLY A 131 3.19 11.03 9.81
C GLY A 131 2.63 9.74 9.20
N ALA A 132 2.96 9.43 7.94
CA ALA A 132 2.56 8.17 7.33
C ALA A 132 3.32 7.00 7.96
N ARG A 133 2.65 5.85 8.07
CA ARG A 133 3.27 4.62 8.59
C ARG A 133 3.66 3.75 7.41
N VAL A 134 4.93 3.73 7.08
CA VAL A 134 5.46 3.03 5.92
C VAL A 134 6.17 1.73 6.32
N TYR A 135 5.82 0.66 5.68
CA TYR A 135 6.42 -0.67 5.79
C TYR A 135 6.80 -1.12 4.37
N ASN A 136 7.93 -1.61 4.06
CA ASN A 136 9.21 -1.65 4.74
C ASN A 136 9.80 -0.23 4.85
N LYS A 137 10.71 -0.02 5.81
CA LYS A 137 11.28 1.30 6.02
C LYS A 137 12.04 1.78 4.78
N PRO A 138 11.69 2.96 4.23
CA PRO A 138 12.25 3.42 2.95
C PRO A 138 13.78 3.54 2.96
N ARG A 139 14.33 4.00 4.06
CA ARG A 139 15.78 4.14 4.21
C ARG A 139 16.49 2.79 4.13
N ALA A 140 15.93 1.77 4.76
CA ALA A 140 16.49 0.42 4.70
C ALA A 140 16.44 -0.17 3.29
N LEU A 141 15.49 0.24 2.49
CA LEU A 141 15.37 -0.24 1.11
C LEU A 141 16.45 0.31 0.18
N ARG A 142 17.05 1.46 0.53
CA ARG A 142 18.13 2.07 -0.25
C ARG A 142 19.51 1.54 0.14
N ASP A 143 19.65 1.05 1.34
CA ASP A 143 20.89 0.52 1.90
C ASP A 143 21.01 -1.00 1.60
#